data_bb793e97c9baa27a8636d693188464ec
#
_entry.id   bb793e97c9baa27a8636d693188464ec
#
_cell.length_a   1.000
_cell.length_b   1.000
_cell.length_c   1.000
_cell.angle_alpha   90.00
_cell.angle_beta   90.00
_cell.angle_gamma   90.00
#
_symmetry.space_group_name_H-M   'P 1'
#
loop_
_entity.id
_entity.type
_entity.pdbx_description
1 polymer ?
#
loop_
_entity_poly.entity_id
_entity_poly.type
_entity_poly.pdbx_seq_one_letter_code
_entity_poly.pdbx_strand_id
1 'polypeptide(L)'
;KSYLDRADEILATAKNKESLLLRDSCIFWLLLTTGMRIHEVLGIKRGAYRSETREDATYYYIETESKKTHTGLAEWIAPEIATKAIDILSCLSAPLQAQVERDIDKAKANNDHKEVYRLQEISNHVCLTKNRLNKNAITLLSGVAITEHRLPNLCKQIGSDWNLSSHQFRRSFANYAVHSELGDLRALKDHFKHWSITMTALYAFNDDLDAELFEGLLREKYLVEEEIKQDWFELDTPITGGAMAQNIKRVREDGELIKTFGSRSEMAKAYSSSIPIRSTGIGWCTNDDECKCGKPDSCESGIVDERHLPYWEGMLVQQMKLMQLDDIGGAGRAAAEKGMERCEKVLASLGIDVEAMKQEINQRADIEVINV
;
A
#
# COMPACT_ATOMS: atom_id res chain seq x y z
N LYS A 1 31.15 -1.18 -14.85
CA LYS A 1 30.20 -2.30 -14.64
C LYS A 1 29.45 -2.05 -13.34
N SER A 2 28.12 -2.13 -13.34
CA SER A 2 27.31 -2.04 -12.12
C SER A 2 27.51 -3.26 -11.24
N TYR A 3 27.16 -3.17 -9.95
CA TYR A 3 27.18 -4.34 -9.06
C TYR A 3 26.24 -5.45 -9.55
N LEU A 4 25.14 -5.08 -10.21
CA LEU A 4 24.21 -6.04 -10.81
C LEU A 4 24.82 -6.83 -11.98
N ASP A 5 25.65 -6.18 -12.81
CA ASP A 5 26.35 -6.88 -13.92
C ASP A 5 27.39 -7.89 -13.44
N ARG A 6 27.83 -7.77 -12.19
CA ARG A 6 28.79 -8.65 -11.54
C ARG A 6 28.16 -9.56 -10.48
N ALA A 7 26.85 -9.62 -10.45
CA ALA A 7 26.12 -10.33 -9.41
C ALA A 7 26.56 -11.80 -9.25
N ASP A 8 26.68 -12.52 -10.35
CA ASP A 8 27.05 -13.95 -10.33
C ASP A 8 28.48 -14.16 -9.80
N GLU A 9 29.40 -13.30 -10.15
CA GLU A 9 30.79 -13.31 -9.64
C GLU A 9 30.82 -13.02 -8.14
N ILE A 10 30.09 -12.01 -7.68
CA ILE A 10 30.01 -11.61 -6.26
C ILE A 10 29.34 -12.70 -5.43
N LEU A 11 28.26 -13.32 -5.94
CA LEU A 11 27.57 -14.42 -5.28
C LEU A 11 28.49 -15.66 -5.14
N ALA A 12 29.26 -15.97 -6.17
CA ALA A 12 30.18 -17.09 -6.16
C ALA A 12 31.36 -16.91 -5.17
N THR A 13 31.83 -15.67 -4.99
CA THR A 13 33.01 -15.38 -4.14
C THR A 13 32.68 -15.13 -2.68
N ALA A 14 31.40 -14.91 -2.33
CA ALA A 14 30.87 -14.74 -0.97
C ALA A 14 31.63 -13.74 -0.07
N LYS A 15 32.26 -12.71 -0.63
CA LYS A 15 32.94 -11.67 0.15
C LYS A 15 31.92 -10.75 0.81
N ASN A 16 31.88 -10.71 2.13
CA ASN A 16 30.88 -10.00 2.95
C ASN A 16 30.66 -8.52 2.53
N LYS A 17 31.72 -7.78 2.17
CA LYS A 17 31.61 -6.38 1.81
C LYS A 17 30.94 -6.18 0.44
N GLU A 18 31.33 -6.98 -0.54
CA GLU A 18 30.75 -6.92 -1.89
C GLU A 18 29.30 -7.44 -1.91
N SER A 19 29.00 -8.49 -1.14
CA SER A 19 27.63 -8.98 -0.99
C SER A 19 26.68 -7.94 -0.36
N LEU A 20 27.17 -7.15 0.60
CA LEU A 20 26.40 -6.04 1.17
C LEU A 20 26.16 -4.93 0.15
N LEU A 21 27.15 -4.56 -0.65
CA LEU A 21 27.00 -3.56 -1.70
C LEU A 21 26.05 -4.05 -2.80
N LEU A 22 26.14 -5.32 -3.17
CA LEU A 22 25.23 -5.93 -4.14
C LEU A 22 23.79 -5.90 -3.62
N ARG A 23 23.55 -6.26 -2.35
CA ARG A 23 22.24 -6.16 -1.72
C ARG A 23 21.69 -4.73 -1.75
N ASP A 24 22.53 -3.77 -1.32
CA ASP A 24 22.13 -2.35 -1.26
C ASP A 24 21.87 -1.80 -2.67
N SER A 25 22.59 -2.27 -3.69
CA SER A 25 22.35 -1.97 -5.10
C SER A 25 21.03 -2.57 -5.62
N CYS A 26 20.67 -3.78 -5.20
CA CYS A 26 19.38 -4.37 -5.55
C CYS A 26 18.21 -3.56 -4.94
N ILE A 27 18.33 -3.15 -3.67
CA ILE A 27 17.34 -2.29 -3.02
C ILE A 27 17.24 -0.93 -3.73
N PHE A 28 18.37 -0.34 -4.11
CA PHE A 28 18.42 0.90 -4.89
C PHE A 28 17.63 0.76 -6.22
N TRP A 29 17.87 -0.32 -6.97
CA TRP A 29 17.18 -0.55 -8.25
C TRP A 29 15.67 -0.77 -8.06
N LEU A 30 15.27 -1.52 -7.05
CA LEU A 30 13.85 -1.69 -6.72
C LEU A 30 13.18 -0.36 -6.40
N LEU A 31 13.79 0.48 -5.55
CA LEU A 31 13.27 1.81 -5.24
C LEU A 31 13.19 2.71 -6.47
N LEU A 32 14.24 2.73 -7.30
CA LEU A 32 14.35 3.58 -8.48
C LEU A 32 13.31 3.22 -9.55
N THR A 33 13.13 1.93 -9.82
CA THR A 33 12.35 1.46 -10.96
C THR A 33 10.88 1.22 -10.65
N THR A 34 10.50 1.21 -9.38
CA THR A 34 9.11 0.97 -8.97
C THR A 34 8.49 2.12 -8.19
N GLY A 35 9.29 3.03 -7.66
CA GLY A 35 8.80 4.08 -6.76
C GLY A 35 8.14 3.58 -5.48
N MET A 36 8.30 2.30 -5.13
CA MET A 36 7.75 1.68 -3.91
C MET A 36 8.28 2.37 -2.64
N ARG A 37 7.51 2.32 -1.56
CA ARG A 37 8.02 2.76 -0.25
C ARG A 37 9.05 1.78 0.27
N ILE A 38 10.00 2.25 1.08
CA ILE A 38 11.07 1.40 1.62
C ILE A 38 10.53 0.16 2.37
N HIS A 39 9.46 0.29 3.14
CA HIS A 39 8.88 -0.85 3.85
C HIS A 39 8.20 -1.86 2.91
N GLU A 40 7.67 -1.43 1.76
CA GLU A 40 7.12 -2.29 0.73
C GLU A 40 8.24 -3.10 0.07
N VAL A 41 9.36 -2.45 -0.25
CA VAL A 41 10.56 -3.14 -0.78
C VAL A 41 11.15 -4.14 0.23
N LEU A 42 11.25 -3.75 1.51
CA LEU A 42 11.76 -4.63 2.54
C LEU A 42 10.81 -5.78 2.90
N GLY A 43 9.53 -5.64 2.57
CA GLY A 43 8.49 -6.65 2.72
C GLY A 43 8.43 -7.68 1.59
N ILE A 44 9.24 -7.54 0.54
CA ILE A 44 9.23 -8.49 -0.60
C ILE A 44 9.67 -9.88 -0.12
N LYS A 45 8.86 -10.87 -0.50
CA LYS A 45 9.14 -12.29 -0.23
C LYS A 45 9.82 -12.94 -1.43
N ARG A 46 10.40 -14.10 -1.22
CA ARG A 46 11.04 -14.91 -2.28
C ARG A 46 9.99 -15.29 -3.33
N GLY A 47 10.31 -15.07 -4.61
CA GLY A 47 9.41 -15.37 -5.72
C GLY A 47 8.17 -14.47 -5.81
N ALA A 48 8.12 -13.37 -5.07
CA ALA A 48 6.99 -12.45 -5.04
C ALA A 48 6.94 -11.56 -6.30
N TYR A 49 7.00 -12.18 -7.47
CA TYR A 49 6.75 -11.51 -8.75
C TYR A 49 6.14 -12.49 -9.75
N ARG A 50 5.42 -11.95 -10.72
CA ARG A 50 4.89 -12.68 -11.87
C ARG A 50 5.14 -11.91 -13.16
N SER A 51 5.06 -12.57 -14.29
CA SER A 51 5.11 -11.94 -15.61
C SER A 51 3.87 -12.29 -16.43
N GLU A 52 3.48 -11.38 -17.30
CA GLU A 52 2.38 -11.54 -18.23
C GLU A 52 2.78 -10.98 -19.59
N THR A 53 2.62 -11.76 -20.65
CA THR A 53 2.90 -11.30 -22.01
C THR A 53 1.59 -10.88 -22.69
N ARG A 54 1.54 -9.63 -23.16
CA ARG A 54 0.43 -9.05 -23.93
C ARG A 54 0.99 -8.37 -25.15
N GLU A 55 0.43 -8.62 -26.32
CA GLU A 55 0.77 -7.91 -27.57
C GLU A 55 2.29 -7.77 -27.83
N ASP A 56 3.04 -8.86 -27.71
CA ASP A 56 4.51 -8.92 -27.88
C ASP A 56 5.35 -8.21 -26.81
N ALA A 57 4.74 -7.67 -25.76
CA ALA A 57 5.44 -7.09 -24.60
C ALA A 57 5.25 -7.94 -23.34
N THR A 58 6.31 -8.12 -22.57
CA THR A 58 6.26 -8.80 -21.27
C THR A 58 6.23 -7.78 -20.15
N TYR A 59 5.19 -7.86 -19.35
CA TYR A 59 4.99 -7.03 -18.15
C TYR A 59 5.34 -7.84 -16.91
N TYR A 60 6.02 -7.23 -15.96
CA TYR A 60 6.36 -7.86 -14.69
C TYR A 60 5.65 -7.12 -13.55
N TYR A 61 5.19 -7.89 -12.58
CA TYR A 61 4.46 -7.40 -11.41
C TYR A 61 5.12 -7.93 -10.15
N ILE A 62 5.43 -7.03 -9.21
CA ILE A 62 5.95 -7.38 -7.89
C ILE A 62 4.79 -7.34 -6.91
N GLU A 63 4.65 -8.38 -6.11
CA GLU A 63 3.61 -8.52 -5.10
C GLU A 63 4.20 -8.35 -3.70
N THR A 64 3.66 -7.44 -2.90
CA THR A 64 4.08 -7.23 -1.52
C THR A 64 2.98 -6.54 -0.69
N GLU A 65 3.16 -6.50 0.61
CA GLU A 65 2.16 -5.94 1.53
C GLU A 65 2.30 -4.42 1.67
N SER A 66 1.21 -3.68 1.44
CA SER A 66 1.15 -2.24 1.67
C SER A 66 0.48 -1.91 3.00
N LYS A 67 1.31 -1.80 4.07
CA LYS A 67 0.84 -1.58 5.44
C LYS A 67 0.25 -0.19 5.69
N LYS A 68 0.72 0.85 5.00
CA LYS A 68 0.26 2.24 5.22
C LYS A 68 -1.11 2.54 4.63
N THR A 69 -1.48 1.84 3.58
CA THR A 69 -2.77 2.04 2.89
C THR A 69 -3.80 1.00 3.29
N HIS A 70 -3.44 0.06 4.18
CA HIS A 70 -4.28 -1.06 4.62
C HIS A 70 -4.88 -1.87 3.46
N THR A 71 -4.26 -1.79 2.27
CA THR A 71 -4.72 -2.53 1.09
C THR A 71 -4.26 -4.00 1.10
N GLY A 72 -3.54 -4.43 2.15
CA GLY A 72 -3.02 -5.78 2.24
C GLY A 72 -2.00 -6.09 1.14
N LEU A 73 -2.13 -7.24 0.49
CA LEU A 73 -1.31 -7.65 -0.63
C LEU A 73 -1.64 -6.80 -1.87
N ALA A 74 -0.63 -6.21 -2.48
CA ALA A 74 -0.78 -5.32 -3.62
C ALA A 74 0.32 -5.56 -4.66
N GLU A 75 0.05 -5.25 -5.92
CA GLU A 75 0.96 -5.43 -7.05
C GLU A 75 1.53 -4.09 -7.54
N TRP A 76 2.79 -4.10 -7.94
CA TRP A 76 3.48 -2.98 -8.60
C TRP A 76 4.02 -3.42 -9.95
N ILE A 77 3.74 -2.65 -10.98
CA ILE A 77 4.40 -2.83 -12.29
C ILE A 77 5.88 -2.53 -12.12
N ALA A 78 6.72 -3.36 -12.70
CA ALA A 78 8.16 -3.25 -12.59
C ALA A 78 8.85 -3.68 -13.89
N PRO A 79 10.04 -3.16 -14.20
CA PRO A 79 10.84 -3.67 -15.31
C PRO A 79 11.53 -4.99 -14.93
N GLU A 80 11.97 -5.75 -15.92
CA GLU A 80 12.68 -7.03 -15.73
C GLU A 80 13.87 -6.95 -14.75
N ILE A 81 14.59 -5.83 -14.76
CA ILE A 81 15.73 -5.64 -13.84
C ILE A 81 15.32 -5.71 -12.35
N ALA A 82 14.08 -5.36 -12.04
CA ALA A 82 13.57 -5.46 -10.68
C ALA A 82 13.35 -6.92 -10.25
N THR A 83 12.90 -7.79 -11.15
CA THR A 83 12.79 -9.24 -10.86
C THR A 83 14.16 -9.86 -10.66
N LYS A 84 15.15 -9.51 -11.50
CA LYS A 84 16.53 -9.92 -11.31
C LYS A 84 17.09 -9.47 -9.95
N ALA A 85 16.77 -8.27 -9.50
CA ALA A 85 17.18 -7.79 -8.19
C ALA A 85 16.56 -8.62 -7.05
N ILE A 86 15.30 -9.06 -7.19
CA ILE A 86 14.66 -9.95 -6.21
C ILE A 86 15.34 -11.32 -6.18
N ASP A 87 15.69 -11.89 -7.32
CA ASP A 87 16.39 -13.18 -7.40
C ASP A 87 17.77 -13.11 -6.73
N ILE A 88 18.52 -12.03 -6.98
CA ILE A 88 19.81 -11.80 -6.33
C ILE A 88 19.62 -11.67 -4.80
N LEU A 89 18.63 -10.90 -4.35
CA LEU A 89 18.31 -10.78 -2.92
C LEU A 89 17.92 -12.12 -2.30
N SER A 90 17.17 -12.94 -3.03
CA SER A 90 16.80 -14.30 -2.62
C SER A 90 18.03 -15.18 -2.44
N CYS A 91 18.99 -15.14 -3.37
CA CYS A 91 20.26 -15.86 -3.24
C CYS A 91 21.08 -15.35 -2.04
N LEU A 92 21.20 -14.03 -1.86
CA LEU A 92 21.95 -13.43 -0.75
C LEU A 92 21.34 -13.75 0.61
N SER A 93 20.02 -13.84 0.71
CA SER A 93 19.29 -14.15 1.95
C SER A 93 19.23 -15.65 2.28
N ALA A 94 19.48 -16.54 1.32
CA ALA A 94 19.35 -17.99 1.49
C ALA A 94 20.07 -18.56 2.73
N PRO A 95 21.32 -18.16 3.08
CA PRO A 95 21.97 -18.65 4.29
C PRO A 95 21.26 -18.23 5.58
N LEU A 96 20.65 -17.02 5.60
CA LEU A 96 19.90 -16.53 6.74
C LEU A 96 18.55 -17.21 6.85
N GLN A 97 17.87 -17.48 5.74
CA GLN A 97 16.64 -18.23 5.71
C GLN A 97 16.83 -19.65 6.24
N ALA A 98 17.86 -20.36 5.78
CA ALA A 98 18.21 -21.69 6.33
C ALA A 98 18.54 -21.65 7.84
N GLN A 99 19.01 -20.53 8.35
CA GLN A 99 19.20 -20.36 9.80
C GLN A 99 17.87 -20.10 10.50
N VAL A 100 16.96 -19.29 9.93
CA VAL A 100 15.59 -19.05 10.46
C VAL A 100 14.85 -20.36 10.61
N GLU A 101 14.88 -21.25 9.60
CA GLU A 101 14.26 -22.57 9.65
C GLU A 101 14.78 -23.39 10.85
N ARG A 102 16.10 -23.47 11.01
CA ARG A 102 16.71 -24.15 12.18
C ARG A 102 16.34 -23.52 13.52
N ASP A 103 16.19 -22.20 13.57
CA ASP A 103 15.83 -21.49 14.79
C ASP A 103 14.32 -21.64 15.10
N ILE A 104 13.45 -21.79 14.09
CA ILE A 104 12.04 -22.20 14.24
C ILE A 104 11.98 -23.58 14.90
N ASP A 105 12.72 -24.57 14.41
CA ASP A 105 12.72 -25.93 14.98
C ASP A 105 13.18 -25.93 16.44
N LYS A 106 14.20 -25.14 16.78
CA LYS A 106 14.66 -24.97 18.16
C LYS A 106 13.60 -24.30 19.04
N ALA A 107 12.94 -23.26 18.54
CA ALA A 107 11.90 -22.55 19.27
C ALA A 107 10.68 -23.49 19.52
N LYS A 108 10.30 -24.30 18.52
CA LYS A 108 9.27 -25.34 18.68
C LYS A 108 9.65 -26.36 19.76
N ALA A 109 10.89 -26.85 19.74
CA ALA A 109 11.39 -27.80 20.74
C ALA A 109 11.38 -27.23 22.18
N ASN A 110 11.53 -25.90 22.31
CA ASN A 110 11.50 -25.19 23.59
C ASN A 110 10.09 -24.68 23.96
N ASN A 111 9.05 -24.97 23.17
CA ASN A 111 7.68 -24.43 23.31
C ASN A 111 7.63 -22.90 23.36
N ASP A 112 8.55 -22.21 22.68
CA ASP A 112 8.56 -20.75 22.55
C ASP A 112 7.70 -20.32 21.35
N HIS A 113 6.40 -20.35 21.53
CA HIS A 113 5.41 -20.02 20.48
C HIS A 113 5.57 -18.59 19.96
N LYS A 114 5.99 -17.64 20.81
CA LYS A 114 6.19 -16.25 20.41
C LYS A 114 7.36 -16.12 19.44
N GLU A 115 8.46 -16.80 19.69
CA GLU A 115 9.63 -16.79 18.80
C GLU A 115 9.35 -17.59 17.52
N VAL A 116 8.58 -18.68 17.58
CA VAL A 116 8.12 -19.41 16.40
C VAL A 116 7.35 -18.48 15.47
N TYR A 117 6.32 -17.79 15.99
CA TYR A 117 5.51 -16.86 15.20
C TYR A 117 6.36 -15.76 14.56
N ARG A 118 7.23 -15.11 15.36
CA ARG A 118 8.13 -14.06 14.88
C ARG A 118 9.05 -14.53 13.74
N LEU A 119 9.60 -15.72 13.86
CA LEU A 119 10.50 -16.29 12.85
C LEU A 119 9.76 -16.70 11.59
N GLN A 120 8.55 -17.24 11.72
CA GLN A 120 7.70 -17.60 10.59
C GLN A 120 7.32 -16.37 9.77
N GLU A 121 6.96 -15.26 10.41
CA GLU A 121 6.65 -14.00 9.74
C GLU A 121 7.76 -13.52 8.79
N ILE A 122 9.03 -13.76 9.16
CA ILE A 122 10.18 -13.29 8.38
C ILE A 122 10.80 -14.35 7.47
N SER A 123 10.40 -15.62 7.58
CA SER A 123 11.09 -16.77 6.95
C SER A 123 11.27 -16.65 5.44
N ASN A 124 10.30 -16.10 4.73
CA ASN A 124 10.30 -15.97 3.28
C ASN A 124 10.78 -14.62 2.74
N HIS A 125 11.13 -13.67 3.61
CA HIS A 125 11.56 -12.35 3.16
C HIS A 125 12.98 -12.37 2.59
N VAL A 126 13.21 -11.54 1.56
CA VAL A 126 14.50 -11.45 0.88
C VAL A 126 15.46 -10.43 1.53
N CYS A 127 14.94 -9.53 2.37
CA CYS A 127 15.72 -8.47 3.02
C CYS A 127 16.02 -8.78 4.49
N LEU A 128 16.66 -9.92 4.76
CA LEU A 128 17.05 -10.35 6.09
C LEU A 128 18.41 -9.80 6.52
N THR A 129 18.59 -9.63 7.84
CA THR A 129 19.86 -9.23 8.46
C THR A 129 20.02 -9.82 9.87
N LYS A 130 21.26 -9.86 10.37
CA LYS A 130 21.55 -10.17 11.77
C LYS A 130 21.59 -8.89 12.59
N ASN A 131 20.77 -8.81 13.63
CA ASN A 131 20.77 -7.69 14.57
C ASN A 131 21.84 -7.90 15.63
N ARG A 132 22.94 -7.15 15.52
CA ARG A 132 24.10 -7.25 16.45
C ARG A 132 23.75 -6.85 17.89
N LEU A 133 22.78 -5.95 18.06
CA LEU A 133 22.34 -5.48 19.38
C LEU A 133 21.46 -6.52 20.10
N ASN A 134 20.82 -7.42 19.35
CA ASN A 134 19.98 -8.48 19.88
C ASN A 134 20.60 -9.85 19.58
N LYS A 135 21.75 -10.16 20.20
CA LYS A 135 22.43 -11.48 20.15
C LYS A 135 22.52 -12.10 18.74
N ASN A 136 22.65 -11.27 17.71
CA ASN A 136 22.62 -11.67 16.30
C ASN A 136 21.31 -12.35 15.85
N ALA A 137 20.20 -12.05 16.51
CA ALA A 137 18.88 -12.51 16.06
C ALA A 137 18.63 -12.07 14.62
N ILE A 138 18.02 -12.95 13.81
CA ILE A 138 17.66 -12.62 12.43
C ILE A 138 16.39 -11.78 12.44
N THR A 139 16.43 -10.68 11.70
CA THR A 139 15.32 -9.72 11.56
C THR A 139 15.26 -9.19 10.13
N LEU A 140 14.17 -8.53 9.78
CA LEU A 140 14.12 -7.72 8.57
C LEU A 140 15.10 -6.54 8.67
N LEU A 141 15.61 -6.09 7.53
CA LEU A 141 16.36 -4.84 7.43
C LEU A 141 15.48 -3.67 7.88
N SER A 142 16.10 -2.74 8.60
CA SER A 142 15.42 -1.51 9.01
C SER A 142 15.40 -0.50 7.86
N GLY A 143 14.23 0.09 7.57
CA GLY A 143 14.09 1.19 6.62
C GLY A 143 14.94 2.40 6.99
N VAL A 144 15.08 2.69 8.29
CA VAL A 144 15.97 3.75 8.81
C VAL A 144 17.43 3.44 8.46
N ALA A 145 17.89 2.22 8.69
CA ALA A 145 19.27 1.83 8.38
C ALA A 145 19.58 1.94 6.87
N ILE A 146 18.60 1.62 6.00
CA ILE A 146 18.75 1.80 4.55
C ILE A 146 18.82 3.29 4.22
N THR A 147 17.86 4.08 4.68
CA THR A 147 17.73 5.51 4.31
C THR A 147 18.88 6.36 4.87
N GLU A 148 19.27 6.17 6.15
CA GLU A 148 20.24 7.05 6.81
C GLU A 148 21.69 6.61 6.61
N HIS A 149 21.92 5.33 6.34
CA HIS A 149 23.29 4.81 6.30
C HIS A 149 23.65 4.12 4.99
N ARG A 150 22.80 3.24 4.47
CA ARG A 150 23.17 2.37 3.35
C ARG A 150 23.11 3.08 2.01
N LEU A 151 22.05 3.82 1.70
CA LEU A 151 21.94 4.60 0.48
C LEU A 151 23.00 5.71 0.39
N PRO A 152 23.25 6.53 1.44
CA PRO A 152 24.35 7.49 1.41
C PRO A 152 25.74 6.82 1.26
N ASN A 153 25.94 5.65 1.88
CA ASN A 153 27.20 4.93 1.71
C ASN A 153 27.38 4.38 0.29
N LEU A 154 26.29 3.92 -0.34
CA LEU A 154 26.31 3.49 -1.74
C LEU A 154 26.71 4.66 -2.65
N CYS A 155 26.14 5.86 -2.44
CA CYS A 155 26.54 7.07 -3.17
C CYS A 155 28.02 7.38 -3.02
N LYS A 156 28.56 7.34 -1.80
CA LYS A 156 29.98 7.55 -1.57
C LYS A 156 30.89 6.54 -2.29
N GLN A 157 30.44 5.28 -2.43
CA GLN A 157 31.20 4.24 -3.14
C GLN A 157 31.33 4.51 -4.65
N ILE A 158 30.38 5.25 -5.23
CA ILE A 158 30.41 5.66 -6.63
C ILE A 158 30.95 7.09 -6.83
N GLY A 159 31.51 7.70 -5.77
CA GLY A 159 32.12 9.04 -5.83
C GLY A 159 31.13 10.19 -5.80
N SER A 160 29.92 9.99 -5.28
CA SER A 160 28.88 11.01 -5.11
C SER A 160 28.71 11.36 -3.63
N ASP A 161 28.69 12.66 -3.33
CA ASP A 161 28.40 13.18 -1.99
C ASP A 161 26.89 13.36 -1.72
N TRP A 162 26.03 12.89 -2.61
CA TRP A 162 24.60 13.00 -2.48
C TRP A 162 24.08 12.21 -1.29
N ASN A 163 23.36 12.90 -0.40
CA ASN A 163 22.68 12.28 0.73
C ASN A 163 21.32 11.71 0.27
N LEU A 164 21.39 10.56 -0.40
CA LEU A 164 20.24 9.90 -1.01
C LEU A 164 19.34 9.26 0.03
N SER A 165 18.05 9.57 0.00
CA SER A 165 17.02 8.98 0.87
C SER A 165 15.97 8.20 0.07
N SER A 166 15.27 7.27 0.74
CA SER A 166 14.27 6.42 0.09
C SER A 166 13.08 7.22 -0.48
N HIS A 167 12.71 8.35 0.12
CA HIS A 167 11.62 9.19 -0.38
C HIS A 167 11.94 9.91 -1.69
N GLN A 168 13.22 10.22 -1.94
CA GLN A 168 13.64 10.85 -3.19
C GLN A 168 13.38 9.95 -4.40
N PHE A 169 13.56 8.64 -4.28
CA PHE A 169 13.24 7.70 -5.36
C PHE A 169 11.78 7.77 -5.79
N ARG A 170 10.87 7.79 -4.81
CA ARG A 170 9.44 7.84 -5.08
C ARG A 170 9.05 9.16 -5.75
N ARG A 171 9.64 10.27 -5.29
CA ARG A 171 9.45 11.60 -5.91
C ARG A 171 9.99 11.62 -7.35
N SER A 172 11.22 11.13 -7.56
CA SER A 172 11.83 11.07 -8.90
C SER A 172 11.04 10.16 -9.84
N PHE A 173 10.55 9.01 -9.37
CA PHE A 173 9.71 8.12 -10.14
C PHE A 173 8.40 8.79 -10.55
N ALA A 174 7.73 9.46 -9.61
CA ALA A 174 6.50 10.19 -9.89
C ALA A 174 6.71 11.32 -10.91
N ASN A 175 7.76 12.12 -10.71
CA ASN A 175 8.11 13.19 -11.63
C ASN A 175 8.41 12.66 -13.04
N TYR A 176 9.25 11.62 -13.15
CA TYR A 176 9.55 10.98 -14.43
C TYR A 176 8.28 10.41 -15.10
N ALA A 177 7.41 9.73 -14.35
CA ALA A 177 6.20 9.14 -14.89
C ALA A 177 5.22 10.21 -15.41
N VAL A 178 5.07 11.32 -14.70
CA VAL A 178 4.18 12.43 -15.11
C VAL A 178 4.69 13.13 -16.36
N HIS A 179 6.01 13.32 -16.49
CA HIS A 179 6.62 13.97 -17.67
C HIS A 179 6.83 13.02 -18.86
N SER A 180 6.53 11.73 -18.72
CA SER A 180 6.56 10.80 -19.85
C SER A 180 5.33 10.98 -20.73
N GLU A 181 5.45 10.73 -22.03
CA GLU A 181 4.31 10.78 -22.98
C GLU A 181 3.17 9.82 -22.61
N LEU A 182 3.44 8.83 -21.76
CA LEU A 182 2.49 7.86 -21.25
C LEU A 182 2.03 8.18 -19.80
N GLY A 183 2.41 9.36 -19.28
CA GLY A 183 2.15 9.76 -17.91
C GLY A 183 0.66 10.01 -17.66
N ASP A 184 0.01 9.08 -16.96
CA ASP A 184 -1.35 9.23 -16.46
C ASP A 184 -1.32 9.28 -14.92
N LEU A 185 -1.83 10.38 -14.37
CA LEU A 185 -1.90 10.58 -12.92
C LEU A 185 -2.83 9.57 -12.22
N ARG A 186 -3.86 9.07 -12.92
CA ARG A 186 -4.72 8.03 -12.37
C ARG A 186 -3.95 6.72 -12.24
N ALA A 187 -3.26 6.32 -13.31
CA ALA A 187 -2.40 5.14 -13.29
C ALA A 187 -1.29 5.27 -12.24
N LEU A 188 -0.68 6.45 -12.09
CA LEU A 188 0.33 6.71 -11.08
C LEU A 188 -0.23 6.67 -9.65
N LYS A 189 -1.43 7.21 -9.44
CA LYS A 189 -2.15 7.10 -8.16
C LYS A 189 -2.38 5.65 -7.78
N ASP A 190 -2.86 4.83 -8.70
CA ASP A 190 -3.14 3.41 -8.48
C ASP A 190 -1.84 2.62 -8.27
N HIS A 191 -0.79 2.92 -9.04
CA HIS A 191 0.53 2.34 -8.85
C HIS A 191 1.11 2.62 -7.45
N PHE A 192 0.94 3.84 -6.96
CA PHE A 192 1.41 4.24 -5.63
C PHE A 192 0.48 3.84 -4.49
N LYS A 193 -0.70 3.30 -4.78
CA LYS A 193 -1.74 3.00 -3.78
C LYS A 193 -2.08 4.25 -2.96
N HIS A 194 -2.21 5.39 -3.64
CA HIS A 194 -2.59 6.64 -3.01
C HIS A 194 -4.11 6.75 -2.86
N TRP A 195 -4.56 7.32 -1.74
CA TRP A 195 -5.97 7.57 -1.48
C TRP A 195 -6.56 8.64 -2.41
N SER A 196 -5.74 9.60 -2.81
CA SER A 196 -6.17 10.71 -3.64
C SER A 196 -5.13 11.10 -4.67
N ILE A 197 -5.58 11.71 -5.75
CA ILE A 197 -4.72 12.26 -6.80
C ILE A 197 -3.86 13.42 -6.27
N THR A 198 -4.35 14.16 -5.27
CA THR A 198 -3.59 15.23 -4.61
C THR A 198 -2.32 14.70 -3.94
N MET A 199 -2.38 13.51 -3.31
CA MET A 199 -1.18 12.87 -2.76
C MET A 199 -0.19 12.48 -3.85
N THR A 200 -0.68 12.03 -5.00
CA THR A 200 0.17 11.72 -6.16
C THR A 200 0.84 12.99 -6.70
N ALA A 201 0.09 14.07 -6.82
CA ALA A 201 0.58 15.36 -7.28
C ALA A 201 1.72 15.90 -6.39
N LEU A 202 1.60 15.81 -5.06
CA LEU A 202 2.65 16.23 -4.13
C LEU A 202 4.00 15.53 -4.36
N TYR A 203 4.00 14.30 -4.86
CA TYR A 203 5.22 13.58 -5.20
C TYR A 203 5.77 13.94 -6.59
N ALA A 204 4.89 14.36 -7.50
CA ALA A 204 5.27 14.75 -8.87
C ALA A 204 5.88 16.15 -8.94
N PHE A 205 5.51 17.04 -8.02
CA PHE A 205 6.03 18.42 -8.00
C PHE A 205 7.52 18.48 -7.65
N ASN A 206 8.25 19.23 -8.45
CA ASN A 206 9.60 19.67 -8.15
C ASN A 206 9.63 21.20 -7.97
N ASP A 207 10.70 21.76 -7.41
CA ASP A 207 10.79 23.20 -7.07
C ASP A 207 10.77 24.12 -8.32
N ASP A 208 11.11 23.58 -9.51
CA ASP A 208 10.96 24.24 -10.81
C ASP A 208 9.60 23.87 -11.44
N LEU A 209 8.53 24.40 -10.90
CA LEU A 209 7.18 24.07 -11.31
C LEU A 209 6.88 24.61 -12.70
N ASP A 210 6.63 23.72 -13.64
CA ASP A 210 5.99 24.07 -14.89
C ASP A 210 4.52 24.41 -14.62
N ALA A 211 4.13 25.69 -14.85
CA ALA A 211 2.78 26.17 -14.59
C ALA A 211 1.73 25.38 -15.41
N GLU A 212 2.08 24.94 -16.60
CA GLU A 212 1.22 24.14 -17.48
C GLU A 212 0.95 22.75 -16.86
N LEU A 213 1.98 22.12 -16.28
CA LEU A 213 1.81 20.85 -15.55
C LEU A 213 0.90 21.02 -14.33
N PHE A 214 1.08 22.12 -13.59
CA PHE A 214 0.25 22.43 -12.43
C PHE A 214 -1.23 22.59 -12.79
N GLU A 215 -1.52 23.35 -13.86
CA GLU A 215 -2.88 23.51 -14.36
C GLU A 215 -3.47 22.18 -14.85
N GLY A 216 -2.68 21.36 -15.54
CA GLY A 216 -3.06 20.02 -15.96
C GLY A 216 -3.42 19.13 -14.77
N LEU A 217 -2.62 19.17 -13.71
CA LEU A 217 -2.87 18.42 -12.47
C LEU A 217 -4.14 18.87 -11.74
N LEU A 218 -4.35 20.17 -11.64
CA LEU A 218 -5.56 20.73 -11.03
C LEU A 218 -6.80 20.36 -11.83
N ARG A 219 -6.72 20.43 -13.15
CA ARG A 219 -7.80 20.02 -14.04
C ARG A 219 -8.14 18.55 -13.89
N GLU A 220 -7.14 17.67 -13.88
CA GLU A 220 -7.35 16.23 -13.71
C GLU A 220 -7.94 15.90 -12.34
N LYS A 221 -7.43 16.55 -11.29
CA LYS A 221 -8.01 16.44 -9.94
C LYS A 221 -9.48 16.80 -9.94
N TYR A 222 -9.82 17.94 -10.54
CA TYR A 222 -11.21 18.39 -10.63
C TYR A 222 -12.10 17.38 -11.36
N LEU A 223 -11.65 16.86 -12.50
CA LEU A 223 -12.41 15.88 -13.28
C LEU A 223 -12.65 14.59 -12.49
N VAL A 224 -11.64 14.10 -11.78
CA VAL A 224 -11.77 12.91 -10.92
C VAL A 224 -12.74 13.16 -9.76
N GLU A 225 -12.66 14.33 -9.12
CA GLU A 225 -13.58 14.69 -8.03
C GLU A 225 -15.03 14.83 -8.53
N GLU A 226 -15.23 15.39 -9.71
CA GLU A 226 -16.57 15.48 -10.34
C GLU A 226 -17.12 14.08 -10.68
N GLU A 227 -16.31 13.21 -11.26
CA GLU A 227 -16.67 11.82 -11.57
C GLU A 227 -17.11 11.06 -10.29
N ILE A 228 -16.32 11.15 -9.21
CA ILE A 228 -16.65 10.53 -7.93
C ILE A 228 -17.97 11.03 -7.38
N LYS A 229 -18.18 12.34 -7.42
CA LYS A 229 -19.43 12.96 -6.94
C LYS A 229 -20.63 12.57 -7.78
N GLN A 230 -20.49 12.50 -9.10
CA GLN A 230 -21.57 12.08 -10.00
C GLN A 230 -21.95 10.62 -9.78
N ASP A 231 -20.97 9.73 -9.56
CA ASP A 231 -21.22 8.32 -9.24
C ASP A 231 -22.13 8.15 -8.01
N TRP A 232 -22.00 9.03 -6.99
CA TRP A 232 -22.86 8.93 -5.80
C TRP A 232 -24.35 9.13 -6.09
N PHE A 233 -24.69 9.79 -7.21
CA PHE A 233 -26.06 9.99 -7.64
C PHE A 233 -26.59 8.85 -8.53
N GLU A 234 -25.76 7.89 -8.91
CA GLU A 234 -26.22 6.67 -9.56
C GLU A 234 -26.93 5.75 -8.54
N LEU A 235 -28.01 5.08 -8.98
CA LEU A 235 -28.87 4.28 -8.07
C LEU A 235 -28.12 3.11 -7.43
N ASP A 236 -27.27 2.47 -8.23
CA ASP A 236 -26.60 1.24 -7.84
C ASP A 236 -25.28 1.49 -7.10
N THR A 237 -24.81 2.75 -7.02
CA THR A 237 -23.59 3.07 -6.31
C THR A 237 -23.80 3.00 -4.79
N PRO A 238 -23.12 2.07 -4.10
CA PRO A 238 -23.23 1.94 -2.66
C PRO A 238 -22.47 3.06 -1.96
N ILE A 239 -23.18 3.83 -1.15
CA ILE A 239 -22.61 4.86 -0.29
C ILE A 239 -23.16 4.72 1.13
N THR A 240 -22.36 5.10 2.12
CA THR A 240 -22.77 5.17 3.53
C THR A 240 -22.12 6.35 4.22
N GLY A 241 -22.53 6.68 5.42
CA GLY A 241 -22.01 7.81 6.17
C GLY A 241 -23.07 8.55 6.96
N GLY A 242 -22.85 9.84 7.19
CA GLY A 242 -23.76 10.69 7.94
C GLY A 242 -24.89 11.30 7.12
N ALA A 243 -25.35 12.49 7.53
CA ALA A 243 -26.49 13.17 6.94
C ALA A 243 -26.30 13.45 5.43
N MET A 244 -25.09 13.77 4.99
CA MET A 244 -24.80 14.03 3.57
C MET A 244 -25.03 12.78 2.73
N ALA A 245 -24.55 11.61 3.15
CA ALA A 245 -24.79 10.36 2.42
C ALA A 245 -26.30 10.04 2.32
N GLN A 246 -27.05 10.27 3.41
CA GLN A 246 -28.51 10.09 3.40
C GLN A 246 -29.22 11.10 2.48
N ASN A 247 -28.74 12.34 2.45
CA ASN A 247 -29.32 13.36 1.56
C ASN A 247 -29.10 13.01 0.09
N ILE A 248 -27.90 12.55 -0.29
CA ILE A 248 -27.60 12.11 -1.65
C ILE A 248 -28.51 10.92 -2.04
N LYS A 249 -28.67 9.93 -1.16
CA LYS A 249 -29.59 8.79 -1.39
C LYS A 249 -31.02 9.28 -1.66
N ARG A 250 -31.52 10.21 -0.87
CA ARG A 250 -32.84 10.77 -1.05
C ARG A 250 -32.97 11.54 -2.38
N VAL A 251 -32.00 12.37 -2.71
CA VAL A 251 -32.01 13.18 -3.95
C VAL A 251 -31.98 12.31 -5.21
N ARG A 252 -31.13 11.27 -5.23
CA ARG A 252 -31.02 10.39 -6.40
C ARG A 252 -32.27 9.55 -6.68
N GLU A 253 -33.12 9.36 -5.66
CA GLU A 253 -34.37 8.62 -5.75
C GLU A 253 -35.61 9.53 -6.05
N ASP A 254 -35.43 10.86 -5.96
CA ASP A 254 -36.51 11.82 -6.11
C ASP A 254 -36.91 12.00 -7.58
N GLY A 255 -38.00 11.36 -7.95
CA GLY A 255 -38.52 11.39 -9.33
C GLY A 255 -38.97 12.78 -9.81
N GLU A 256 -39.43 13.69 -8.93
CA GLU A 256 -39.82 15.04 -9.29
C GLU A 256 -38.60 15.92 -9.57
N LEU A 257 -37.53 15.76 -8.79
CA LEU A 257 -36.26 16.43 -9.07
C LEU A 257 -35.68 15.96 -10.41
N ILE A 258 -35.67 14.65 -10.68
CA ILE A 258 -35.20 14.11 -11.97
C ILE A 258 -35.96 14.71 -13.13
N LYS A 259 -37.29 14.80 -13.04
CA LYS A 259 -38.13 15.43 -14.09
C LYS A 259 -37.79 16.91 -14.27
N THR A 260 -37.52 17.62 -13.18
CA THR A 260 -37.17 19.06 -13.21
C THR A 260 -35.88 19.32 -13.97
N PHE A 261 -34.89 18.44 -13.83
CA PHE A 261 -33.59 18.52 -14.52
C PHE A 261 -33.62 17.86 -15.91
N GLY A 262 -34.71 17.19 -16.30
CA GLY A 262 -34.83 16.48 -17.57
C GLY A 262 -34.19 15.09 -17.60
N SER A 263 -33.15 14.84 -16.81
CA SER A 263 -32.54 13.53 -16.66
C SER A 263 -31.79 13.40 -15.31
N ARG A 264 -31.52 12.17 -14.90
CA ARG A 264 -30.69 11.87 -13.71
C ARG A 264 -29.27 12.42 -13.87
N SER A 265 -28.65 12.25 -15.03
CA SER A 265 -27.32 12.74 -15.32
C SER A 265 -27.22 14.27 -15.20
N GLU A 266 -28.18 15.01 -15.70
CA GLU A 266 -28.23 16.48 -15.56
C GLU A 266 -28.43 16.90 -14.10
N MET A 267 -29.27 16.19 -13.37
CA MET A 267 -29.47 16.39 -11.93
C MET A 267 -28.16 16.10 -11.16
N ALA A 268 -27.53 14.95 -11.39
CA ALA A 268 -26.29 14.56 -10.77
C ALA A 268 -25.19 15.60 -11.00
N LYS A 269 -25.03 16.08 -12.24
CA LYS A 269 -24.09 17.12 -12.61
C LYS A 269 -24.33 18.45 -11.90
N ALA A 270 -25.61 18.85 -11.79
CA ALA A 270 -25.97 20.08 -11.10
C ALA A 270 -25.71 20.03 -9.59
N TYR A 271 -26.02 18.91 -8.94
CA TYR A 271 -25.79 18.75 -7.52
C TYR A 271 -24.32 18.51 -7.18
N SER A 272 -23.60 17.68 -7.95
CA SER A 272 -22.18 17.35 -7.71
C SER A 272 -21.30 18.59 -7.72
N SER A 273 -21.56 19.54 -8.62
CA SER A 273 -20.76 20.76 -8.75
C SER A 273 -20.77 21.63 -7.50
N SER A 274 -21.80 21.52 -6.65
CA SER A 274 -21.95 22.29 -5.41
C SER A 274 -21.38 21.59 -4.18
N ILE A 275 -20.97 20.33 -4.28
CA ILE A 275 -20.46 19.54 -3.16
C ILE A 275 -18.93 19.59 -3.15
N PRO A 276 -18.29 20.23 -2.15
CA PRO A 276 -16.86 20.09 -1.97
C PRO A 276 -16.53 18.68 -1.48
N ILE A 277 -15.39 18.12 -1.93
CA ILE A 277 -14.93 16.83 -1.42
C ILE A 277 -13.46 16.88 -1.01
N ARG A 278 -13.16 16.18 0.04
CA ARG A 278 -11.81 15.96 0.54
C ARG A 278 -11.66 14.53 1.02
N SER A 279 -10.62 13.84 0.55
CA SER A 279 -10.30 12.51 1.05
C SER A 279 -9.83 12.56 2.50
N THR A 280 -10.37 11.68 3.33
CA THR A 280 -9.92 11.44 4.70
C THR A 280 -9.05 10.19 4.82
N GLY A 281 -8.82 9.48 3.70
CA GLY A 281 -8.13 8.19 3.65
C GLY A 281 -9.03 6.98 3.95
N ILE A 282 -10.13 7.19 4.64
CA ILE A 282 -11.12 6.15 5.04
C ILE A 282 -12.54 6.47 4.58
N GLY A 283 -12.69 7.56 3.85
CA GLY A 283 -13.93 8.08 3.32
C GLY A 283 -13.71 9.49 2.76
N TRP A 284 -14.79 10.18 2.46
CA TRP A 284 -14.83 11.54 1.97
C TRP A 284 -15.43 12.49 3.01
N CYS A 285 -14.93 13.70 3.07
CA CYS A 285 -15.52 14.79 3.82
C CYS A 285 -16.08 15.83 2.83
N THR A 286 -17.35 16.18 2.97
CA THR A 286 -18.03 17.18 2.15
C THR A 286 -18.13 18.54 2.85
N ASN A 287 -17.33 18.78 3.88
CA ASN A 287 -17.24 20.06 4.57
C ASN A 287 -16.01 20.82 4.05
N ASP A 288 -16.23 22.06 3.64
CA ASP A 288 -15.19 22.94 3.11
C ASP A 288 -14.28 23.48 4.23
N ASP A 289 -14.78 23.51 5.47
CA ASP A 289 -14.00 23.91 6.63
C ASP A 289 -12.97 22.85 7.04
N GLU A 290 -11.93 23.26 7.77
CA GLU A 290 -10.89 22.38 8.31
C GLU A 290 -11.42 21.38 9.34
N CYS A 291 -12.26 20.44 8.91
CA CYS A 291 -12.76 19.39 9.78
C CYS A 291 -11.66 18.37 10.12
N LYS A 292 -11.47 18.11 11.42
CA LYS A 292 -10.48 17.17 11.96
C LYS A 292 -11.10 15.88 12.52
N CYS A 293 -12.41 15.63 12.29
CA CYS A 293 -13.10 14.53 12.96
C CYS A 293 -12.60 13.13 12.57
N GLY A 294 -12.12 12.93 11.34
CA GLY A 294 -11.54 11.67 10.87
C GLY A 294 -12.49 10.46 10.92
N LYS A 295 -13.80 10.66 10.99
CA LYS A 295 -14.82 9.61 11.12
C LYS A 295 -15.92 9.77 10.07
N PRO A 296 -15.62 9.55 8.77
CA PRO A 296 -16.59 9.78 7.70
C PRO A 296 -17.81 8.84 7.78
N ASP A 297 -17.69 7.70 8.43
CA ASP A 297 -18.76 6.74 8.66
C ASP A 297 -19.87 7.24 9.60
N SER A 298 -19.57 8.22 10.44
CA SER A 298 -20.49 8.74 11.48
C SER A 298 -20.59 10.27 11.52
N CYS A 299 -19.77 10.98 10.73
CA CYS A 299 -19.80 12.43 10.63
C CYS A 299 -20.94 12.90 9.70
N GLU A 300 -21.66 13.96 10.04
CA GLU A 300 -22.74 14.52 9.21
C GLU A 300 -22.32 14.82 7.77
N SER A 301 -21.10 15.32 7.57
CA SER A 301 -20.50 15.62 6.27
C SER A 301 -19.68 14.45 5.70
N GLY A 302 -19.77 13.27 6.28
CA GLY A 302 -18.98 12.12 5.88
C GLY A 302 -19.70 11.24 4.87
N ILE A 303 -18.94 10.74 3.89
CA ILE A 303 -19.37 9.72 2.92
C ILE A 303 -18.29 8.64 2.84
N VAL A 304 -18.72 7.40 2.82
CA VAL A 304 -17.88 6.24 2.50
C VAL A 304 -18.49 5.54 1.30
N ASP A 305 -17.68 5.25 0.31
CA ASP A 305 -18.08 4.54 -0.90
C ASP A 305 -17.20 3.31 -1.14
N GLU A 306 -17.44 2.57 -2.20
CA GLU A 306 -16.71 1.34 -2.55
C GLU A 306 -15.19 1.53 -2.72
N ARG A 307 -14.73 2.75 -3.05
CA ARG A 307 -13.30 3.08 -3.17
C ARG A 307 -12.54 2.91 -1.86
N HIS A 308 -13.26 2.87 -0.73
CA HIS A 308 -12.69 2.69 0.60
C HIS A 308 -12.84 1.26 1.15
N LEU A 309 -13.45 0.34 0.40
CA LEU A 309 -13.61 -1.06 0.80
C LEU A 309 -12.29 -1.69 1.29
N PRO A 310 -11.16 -1.57 0.56
CA PRO A 310 -9.92 -2.20 1.00
C PRO A 310 -9.43 -1.75 2.38
N TYR A 311 -9.73 -0.50 2.76
CA TYR A 311 -9.42 -0.01 4.10
C TYR A 311 -10.30 -0.67 5.16
N TRP A 312 -11.61 -0.68 4.94
CA TRP A 312 -12.55 -1.19 5.92
C TRP A 312 -12.45 -2.71 6.09
N GLU A 313 -12.18 -3.43 5.01
CA GLU A 313 -11.83 -4.86 5.02
C GLU A 313 -10.56 -5.12 5.82
N GLY A 314 -9.49 -4.39 5.52
CA GLY A 314 -8.21 -4.49 6.24
C GLY A 314 -8.34 -4.18 7.73
N MET A 315 -9.16 -3.19 8.09
CA MET A 315 -9.47 -2.87 9.49
C MET A 315 -10.24 -3.99 10.17
N LEU A 316 -11.23 -4.60 9.51
CA LEU A 316 -11.95 -5.74 10.04
C LEU A 316 -11.00 -6.92 10.34
N VAL A 317 -10.15 -7.28 9.37
CA VAL A 317 -9.12 -8.32 9.54
C VAL A 317 -8.23 -8.02 10.75
N GLN A 318 -7.80 -6.77 10.90
CA GLN A 318 -6.96 -6.36 12.01
C GLN A 318 -7.66 -6.52 13.37
N GLN A 319 -8.94 -6.10 13.46
CA GLN A 319 -9.71 -6.25 14.70
C GLN A 319 -9.94 -7.74 15.02
N MET A 320 -10.26 -8.57 14.03
CA MET A 320 -10.39 -10.01 14.20
C MET A 320 -9.11 -10.65 14.73
N LYS A 321 -7.95 -10.28 14.17
CA LYS A 321 -6.64 -10.75 14.67
C LYS A 321 -6.40 -10.31 16.12
N LEU A 322 -6.75 -9.06 16.48
CA LEU A 322 -6.65 -8.58 17.86
C LEU A 322 -7.50 -9.41 18.83
N MET A 323 -8.70 -9.81 18.43
CA MET A 323 -9.59 -10.64 19.26
C MET A 323 -9.02 -12.03 19.55
N GLN A 324 -8.11 -12.54 18.72
CA GLN A 324 -7.46 -13.83 18.91
C GLN A 324 -6.27 -13.78 19.88
N LEU A 325 -5.82 -12.58 20.28
CA LEU A 325 -4.70 -12.44 21.22
C LEU A 325 -5.17 -12.61 22.67
N ASP A 326 -4.47 -13.44 23.42
CA ASP A 326 -4.80 -13.73 24.84
C ASP A 326 -4.38 -12.60 25.79
N ASP A 327 -3.41 -11.77 25.38
CA ASP A 327 -2.73 -10.79 26.24
C ASP A 327 -3.23 -9.35 26.11
N ILE A 328 -4.26 -9.08 25.27
CA ILE A 328 -4.77 -7.71 25.06
C ILE A 328 -5.58 -7.15 26.25
N GLY A 329 -5.92 -7.98 27.21
CA GLY A 329 -6.73 -7.61 28.37
C GLY A 329 -8.18 -7.22 28.03
N GLY A 330 -9.00 -7.00 29.06
CA GLY A 330 -10.44 -6.71 28.88
C GLY A 330 -10.73 -5.42 28.12
N ALA A 331 -9.98 -4.35 28.39
CA ALA A 331 -10.13 -3.06 27.69
C ALA A 331 -9.74 -3.13 26.21
N GLY A 332 -8.67 -3.86 25.89
CA GLY A 332 -8.26 -4.10 24.51
C GLY A 332 -9.28 -4.91 23.73
N ARG A 333 -9.84 -5.98 24.34
CA ARG A 333 -10.89 -6.80 23.75
C ARG A 333 -12.15 -5.98 23.46
N ALA A 334 -12.63 -5.19 24.41
CA ALA A 334 -13.79 -4.31 24.20
C ALA A 334 -13.56 -3.25 23.10
N ALA A 335 -12.34 -2.74 22.98
CA ALA A 335 -11.98 -1.80 21.91
C ALA A 335 -11.98 -2.49 20.55
N ALA A 336 -11.45 -3.72 20.45
CA ALA A 336 -11.46 -4.51 19.23
C ALA A 336 -12.89 -4.90 18.80
N GLU A 337 -13.74 -5.32 19.72
CA GLU A 337 -15.18 -5.60 19.47
C GLU A 337 -15.89 -4.39 18.86
N LYS A 338 -15.74 -3.21 19.49
CA LYS A 338 -16.31 -1.97 18.97
C LYS A 338 -15.75 -1.58 17.59
N GLY A 339 -14.47 -1.87 17.36
CA GLY A 339 -13.83 -1.68 16.07
C GLY A 339 -14.42 -2.59 15.00
N MET A 340 -14.66 -3.86 15.33
CA MET A 340 -15.32 -4.84 14.45
C MET A 340 -16.74 -4.39 14.11
N GLU A 341 -17.58 -4.08 15.09
CA GLU A 341 -18.96 -3.61 14.89
C GLU A 341 -19.01 -2.41 13.93
N ARG A 342 -18.08 -1.48 14.11
CA ARG A 342 -17.97 -0.31 13.22
C ARG A 342 -17.66 -0.71 11.77
N CYS A 343 -16.68 -1.59 11.55
CA CYS A 343 -16.31 -2.07 10.23
C CYS A 343 -17.45 -2.86 9.58
N GLU A 344 -18.08 -3.76 10.32
CA GLU A 344 -19.20 -4.57 9.87
C GLU A 344 -20.38 -3.72 9.40
N LYS A 345 -20.72 -2.68 10.18
CA LYS A 345 -21.78 -1.74 9.82
C LYS A 345 -21.50 -1.01 8.50
N VAL A 346 -20.27 -0.56 8.31
CA VAL A 346 -19.88 0.13 7.08
C VAL A 346 -19.90 -0.82 5.90
N LEU A 347 -19.26 -1.97 6.01
CA LEU A 347 -19.18 -2.99 4.95
C LEU A 347 -20.56 -3.49 4.53
N ALA A 348 -21.42 -3.82 5.49
CA ALA A 348 -22.81 -4.24 5.22
C ALA A 348 -23.59 -3.12 4.51
N SER A 349 -23.40 -1.86 4.92
CA SER A 349 -24.04 -0.70 4.27
C SER A 349 -23.57 -0.45 2.84
N LEU A 350 -22.38 -0.95 2.49
CA LEU A 350 -21.83 -0.93 1.13
C LEU A 350 -22.15 -2.21 0.34
N GLY A 351 -23.01 -3.08 0.87
CA GLY A 351 -23.50 -4.27 0.17
C GLY A 351 -22.61 -5.51 0.30
N ILE A 352 -21.61 -5.49 1.18
CA ILE A 352 -20.72 -6.64 1.41
C ILE A 352 -21.40 -7.65 2.33
N ASP A 353 -21.33 -8.93 1.96
CA ASP A 353 -21.70 -10.04 2.86
C ASP A 353 -20.58 -10.23 3.90
N VAL A 354 -20.77 -9.58 5.05
CA VAL A 354 -19.78 -9.54 6.13
C VAL A 354 -19.56 -10.94 6.74
N GLU A 355 -20.59 -11.77 6.81
CA GLU A 355 -20.45 -13.10 7.39
C GLU A 355 -19.67 -14.05 6.46
N ALA A 356 -19.93 -13.98 5.14
CA ALA A 356 -19.11 -14.70 4.17
C ALA A 356 -17.66 -14.24 4.21
N MET A 357 -17.42 -12.94 4.29
CA MET A 357 -16.08 -12.37 4.41
C MET A 357 -15.35 -12.86 5.68
N LYS A 358 -15.99 -12.84 6.84
CA LYS A 358 -15.41 -13.35 8.10
C LYS A 358 -15.04 -14.84 8.00
N GLN A 359 -15.89 -15.63 7.37
CA GLN A 359 -15.61 -17.05 7.14
C GLN A 359 -14.38 -17.24 6.26
N GLU A 360 -14.26 -16.46 5.19
CA GLU A 360 -13.09 -16.50 4.31
C GLU A 360 -11.79 -16.07 5.03
N ILE A 361 -11.85 -15.01 5.85
CA ILE A 361 -10.73 -14.56 6.68
C ILE A 361 -10.29 -15.66 7.65
N ASN A 362 -11.23 -16.30 8.33
CA ASN A 362 -10.91 -17.38 9.27
C ASN A 362 -10.32 -18.59 8.56
N GLN A 363 -10.86 -18.99 7.40
CA GLN A 363 -10.30 -20.07 6.58
C GLN A 363 -8.88 -19.78 6.11
N ARG A 364 -8.58 -18.55 5.72
CA ARG A 364 -7.21 -18.14 5.35
C ARG A 364 -6.27 -18.20 6.56
N ALA A 365 -6.74 -17.78 7.73
CA ALA A 365 -5.98 -17.87 8.97
C ALA A 365 -5.71 -19.34 9.37
N ASP A 366 -6.69 -20.24 9.22
CA ASP A 366 -6.53 -21.68 9.47
C ASP A 366 -5.57 -22.34 8.46
N ILE A 367 -5.57 -21.90 7.19
CA ILE A 367 -4.65 -22.40 6.16
C ILE A 367 -3.22 -21.92 6.45
N GLU A 368 -3.03 -20.70 6.94
CA GLU A 368 -1.73 -20.20 7.39
C GLU A 368 -1.21 -20.99 8.61
N VAL A 369 -2.09 -21.48 9.47
CA VAL A 369 -1.73 -22.33 10.63
C VAL A 369 -1.44 -23.79 10.22
N ILE A 370 -2.09 -24.33 9.18
CA ILE A 370 -1.90 -25.72 8.72
C ILE A 370 -0.66 -25.86 7.82
N ASN A 371 -0.19 -24.81 7.19
CA ASN A 371 1.02 -24.81 6.36
C ASN A 371 2.30 -24.48 7.17
N VAL A 372 2.28 -24.64 8.46
CA VAL A 372 3.38 -24.45 9.41
C VAL A 372 3.99 -25.77 9.89
#